data_a6014dd6726e49d4cf62b93538d6780f
#
_entry.id   a6014dd6726e49d4cf62b93538d6780f
#
_cell.length_a   1.000
_cell.length_b   1.000
_cell.length_c   1.000
_cell.angle_alpha   90.00
_cell.angle_beta   90.00
_cell.angle_gamma   90.00
#
_symmetry.space_group_name_H-M   'P 1'
#
loop_
_entity.id
_entity.type
_entity.pdbx_description
1 polymer ?
#
loop_
_entity_poly.entity_id
_entity_poly.type
_entity_poly.pdbx_seq_one_letter_code
_entity_poly.pdbx_strand_id
1 'polypeptide(L)'
;FNTIKNEFPQFDGKFEVIHAAELLNQLIAQGRISVPGEFKKKTAYHDSCYYGRFNDVYDEPRTVLGKAGADVHEMKRCKQFGMCCGAGGGRMWIEEDPDKRVNLLRTEQALETNPEVIAVSCPFCMTMISDGIKAKDLEEQVKTLDVVEIVDQVMK
;
A
#
# COMPACT_ATOMS: atom_id res chain seq x y z
N PHE A 1 -9.91 -9.59 0.29
CA PHE A 1 -9.75 -9.78 1.73
C PHE A 1 -11.11 -9.74 2.42
N ASN A 2 -11.76 -8.56 2.56
CA ASN A 2 -13.03 -8.42 3.30
C ASN A 2 -14.17 -9.27 2.73
N THR A 3 -14.32 -9.36 1.43
CA THR A 3 -15.36 -10.18 0.78
C THR A 3 -15.22 -11.65 1.17
N ILE A 4 -14.02 -12.21 1.08
CA ILE A 4 -13.79 -13.62 1.45
C ILE A 4 -13.99 -13.80 2.95
N LYS A 5 -13.53 -12.87 3.79
CA LYS A 5 -13.61 -12.95 5.25
C LYS A 5 -15.04 -12.81 5.78
N ASN A 6 -15.82 -11.87 5.22
CA ASN A 6 -17.08 -11.43 5.80
C ASN A 6 -18.32 -11.89 5.02
N GLU A 7 -18.22 -12.06 3.69
CA GLU A 7 -19.35 -12.38 2.82
C GLU A 7 -19.45 -13.89 2.52
N PHE A 8 -18.30 -14.53 2.24
CA PHE A 8 -18.28 -15.96 1.89
C PHE A 8 -18.85 -16.89 2.95
N PRO A 9 -18.75 -16.61 4.28
CA PRO A 9 -19.40 -17.43 5.30
C PRO A 9 -20.92 -17.56 5.13
N GLN A 10 -21.59 -16.58 4.49
CA GLN A 10 -23.02 -16.63 4.18
C GLN A 10 -23.37 -17.69 3.14
N PHE A 11 -22.38 -18.18 2.40
CA PHE A 11 -22.48 -19.20 1.35
C PHE A 11 -21.69 -20.47 1.73
N ASP A 12 -21.53 -20.76 3.02
CA ASP A 12 -20.75 -21.86 3.58
C ASP A 12 -19.24 -21.84 3.25
N GLY A 13 -18.75 -20.77 2.66
CA GLY A 13 -17.33 -20.56 2.38
C GLY A 13 -16.56 -20.11 3.61
N LYS A 14 -16.13 -21.03 4.46
CA LYS A 14 -15.37 -20.76 5.69
C LYS A 14 -13.88 -20.90 5.43
N PHE A 15 -13.18 -19.79 5.35
CA PHE A 15 -11.72 -19.75 5.11
C PHE A 15 -11.03 -18.96 6.21
N GLU A 16 -9.81 -19.36 6.54
CA GLU A 16 -8.88 -18.50 7.26
C GLU A 16 -8.35 -17.47 6.26
N VAL A 17 -8.64 -16.19 6.50
CA VAL A 17 -8.30 -15.11 5.58
C VAL A 17 -7.32 -14.18 6.25
N ILE A 18 -6.10 -14.13 5.74
CA ILE A 18 -5.01 -13.28 6.19
C ILE A 18 -4.57 -12.34 5.07
N HIS A 19 -4.22 -11.12 5.38
CA HIS A 19 -3.67 -10.18 4.41
C HIS A 19 -2.18 -10.50 4.13
N ALA A 20 -1.71 -10.26 2.90
CA ALA A 20 -0.33 -10.58 2.50
C ALA A 20 0.72 -9.95 3.44
N ALA A 21 0.56 -8.69 3.85
CA ALA A 21 1.50 -8.04 4.77
C ALA A 21 1.49 -8.66 6.18
N GLU A 22 0.34 -9.14 6.68
CA GLU A 22 0.28 -9.89 7.95
C GLU A 22 1.00 -11.23 7.83
N LEU A 23 0.75 -11.96 6.73
CA LEU A 23 1.43 -13.23 6.45
C LEU A 23 2.94 -13.03 6.38
N LEU A 24 3.41 -12.03 5.64
CA LEU A 24 4.83 -11.71 5.55
C LEU A 24 5.42 -11.40 6.94
N ASN A 25 4.73 -10.59 7.74
CA ASN A 25 5.20 -10.27 9.09
C ASN A 25 5.32 -11.53 9.97
N GLN A 26 4.37 -12.46 9.88
CA GLN A 26 4.41 -13.75 10.58
C GLN A 26 5.58 -14.63 10.10
N LEU A 27 5.75 -14.77 8.78
CA LEU A 27 6.82 -15.61 8.21
C LEU A 27 8.21 -15.08 8.56
N ILE A 28 8.39 -13.75 8.55
CA ILE A 28 9.64 -13.12 8.97
C ILE A 28 9.88 -13.35 10.47
N ALA A 29 8.85 -13.14 11.30
CA ALA A 29 8.95 -13.35 12.76
C ALA A 29 9.28 -14.82 13.13
N GLN A 30 8.79 -15.79 12.34
CA GLN A 30 9.06 -17.21 12.50
C GLN A 30 10.41 -17.64 11.90
N GLY A 31 11.16 -16.74 11.27
CA GLY A 31 12.42 -17.07 10.58
C GLY A 31 12.25 -17.96 9.33
N ARG A 32 11.04 -18.06 8.80
CA ARG A 32 10.74 -18.86 7.60
C ARG A 32 11.14 -18.15 6.30
N ILE A 33 11.21 -16.84 6.33
CA ILE A 33 11.82 -16.02 5.30
C ILE A 33 12.83 -15.06 5.94
N SER A 34 13.94 -14.83 5.26
CA SER A 34 14.98 -13.90 5.69
C SER A 34 14.91 -12.62 4.86
N VAL A 35 14.85 -11.49 5.53
CA VAL A 35 14.80 -10.17 4.91
C VAL A 35 15.95 -9.35 5.49
N PRO A 36 17.09 -9.21 4.78
CA PRO A 36 18.32 -8.65 5.34
C PRO A 36 18.33 -7.13 5.52
N GLY A 37 17.22 -6.43 5.19
CA GLY A 37 17.12 -4.99 5.38
C GLY A 37 17.95 -4.15 4.39
N GLU A 38 18.05 -4.58 3.14
CA GLU A 38 18.92 -3.97 2.14
C GLU A 38 18.21 -3.02 1.15
N PHE A 39 16.90 -2.80 1.29
CA PHE A 39 16.12 -1.98 0.35
C PHE A 39 16.60 -0.52 0.29
N LYS A 40 16.84 0.11 1.44
CA LYS A 40 17.48 1.43 1.64
C LYS A 40 16.96 2.58 0.77
N LYS A 41 15.70 2.53 0.33
CA LYS A 41 15.07 3.61 -0.43
C LYS A 41 14.14 4.42 0.46
N LYS A 42 14.12 5.73 0.22
CA LYS A 42 13.17 6.63 0.86
C LYS A 42 11.76 6.31 0.39
N THR A 43 10.92 5.88 1.31
CA THR A 43 9.63 5.26 1.02
C THR A 43 8.51 5.97 1.73
N ALA A 44 7.50 6.47 0.97
CA ALA A 44 6.23 6.89 1.53
C ALA A 44 5.27 5.68 1.55
N TYR A 45 4.55 5.45 2.64
CA TYR A 45 3.56 4.38 2.68
C TYR A 45 2.14 4.92 2.54
N HIS A 46 1.39 4.40 1.56
CA HIS A 46 -0.02 4.70 1.39
C HIS A 46 -0.90 3.67 2.11
N ASP A 47 -1.58 4.09 3.17
CA ASP A 47 -2.52 3.26 3.90
C ASP A 47 -3.73 2.89 3.03
N SER A 48 -3.86 1.61 2.69
CA SER A 48 -5.01 1.07 1.97
C SER A 48 -6.26 1.14 2.85
N CYS A 49 -7.36 1.69 2.33
CA CYS A 49 -8.59 1.90 3.10
C CYS A 49 -9.21 0.58 3.58
N TYR A 50 -9.23 -0.46 2.75
CA TYR A 50 -9.78 -1.77 3.14
C TYR A 50 -8.92 -2.53 4.14
N TYR A 51 -7.65 -2.23 4.23
CA TYR A 51 -6.75 -2.84 5.20
C TYR A 51 -6.66 -2.03 6.49
N GLY A 52 -6.39 -0.74 6.40
CA GLY A 52 -6.34 0.16 7.55
C GLY A 52 -7.72 0.50 8.09
N ARG A 53 -8.48 1.33 7.37
CA ARG A 53 -9.72 1.92 7.90
C ARG A 53 -10.82 0.90 8.24
N PHE A 54 -10.95 -0.18 7.49
CA PHE A 54 -11.99 -1.19 7.73
C PHE A 54 -11.56 -2.35 8.63
N ASN A 55 -10.25 -2.55 8.82
CA ASN A 55 -9.73 -3.66 9.65
C ASN A 55 -8.75 -3.20 10.73
N ASP A 56 -8.50 -1.89 10.84
CA ASP A 56 -7.60 -1.27 11.83
C ASP A 56 -6.15 -1.78 11.80
N VAL A 57 -5.68 -2.22 10.61
CA VAL A 57 -4.34 -2.76 10.42
C VAL A 57 -3.46 -1.69 9.78
N TYR A 58 -2.55 -1.11 10.57
CA TYR A 58 -1.66 -0.01 10.15
C TYR A 58 -0.18 -0.31 10.37
N ASP A 59 0.14 -1.07 11.39
CA ASP A 59 1.52 -1.24 11.83
C ASP A 59 2.24 -2.42 11.14
N GLU A 60 1.52 -3.46 10.74
CA GLU A 60 2.08 -4.64 10.07
C GLU A 60 2.80 -4.29 8.77
N PRO A 61 2.22 -3.51 7.84
CA PRO A 61 2.94 -3.11 6.63
C PRO A 61 4.19 -2.31 6.93
N ARG A 62 4.13 -1.41 7.92
CA ARG A 62 5.29 -0.60 8.36
C ARG A 62 6.39 -1.46 8.97
N THR A 63 6.00 -2.45 9.76
CA THR A 63 6.93 -3.43 10.33
C THR A 63 7.65 -4.21 9.25
N VAL A 64 6.91 -4.68 8.23
CA VAL A 64 7.48 -5.42 7.10
C VAL A 64 8.42 -4.52 6.29
N LEU A 65 8.00 -3.29 5.97
CA LEU A 65 8.84 -2.31 5.26
C LEU A 65 10.13 -2.00 6.03
N GLY A 66 10.03 -1.79 7.34
CA GLY A 66 11.20 -1.55 8.20
C GLY A 66 12.16 -2.74 8.22
N LYS A 67 11.65 -3.98 8.29
CA LYS A 67 12.47 -5.20 8.20
C LYS A 67 13.13 -5.35 6.82
N ALA A 68 12.45 -4.94 5.75
CA ALA A 68 13.03 -4.88 4.41
C ALA A 68 14.12 -3.80 4.27
N GLY A 69 14.23 -2.89 5.24
CA GLY A 69 15.21 -1.81 5.24
C GLY A 69 14.76 -0.56 4.51
N ALA A 70 13.46 -0.41 4.27
CA ALA A 70 12.90 0.82 3.71
C ALA A 70 13.04 1.98 4.72
N ASP A 71 13.46 3.15 4.25
CA ASP A 71 13.45 4.40 5.02
C ASP A 71 12.06 5.03 4.93
N VAL A 72 11.18 4.63 5.87
CA VAL A 72 9.75 4.98 5.82
C VAL A 72 9.50 6.38 6.33
N HIS A 73 8.96 7.24 5.47
CA HIS A 73 8.52 8.60 5.77
C HIS A 73 7.00 8.69 5.72
N GLU A 74 6.39 9.05 6.85
CA GLU A 74 4.94 9.16 6.95
C GLU A 74 4.42 10.39 6.19
N MET A 75 3.34 10.18 5.46
CA MET A 75 2.59 11.29 4.88
C MET A 75 1.89 12.09 5.98
N LYS A 76 1.67 13.37 5.78
CA LYS A 76 0.92 14.24 6.70
C LYS A 76 -0.45 13.66 7.07
N ARG A 77 -1.12 13.00 6.11
CA ARG A 77 -2.36 12.25 6.31
C ARG A 77 -2.06 10.76 6.18
N CYS A 78 -1.87 10.07 7.29
CA CYS A 78 -1.55 8.64 7.36
C CYS A 78 -2.45 7.93 8.36
N LYS A 79 -2.38 6.61 8.40
CA LYS A 79 -3.15 5.71 9.27
C LYS A 79 -4.65 6.01 9.16
N GLN A 80 -5.37 6.17 10.30
CA GLN A 80 -6.81 6.44 10.34
C GLN A 80 -7.22 7.75 9.64
N PHE A 81 -6.31 8.70 9.50
CA PHE A 81 -6.53 9.96 8.80
C PHE A 81 -6.10 9.93 7.32
N GLY A 82 -5.64 8.77 6.85
CA GLY A 82 -5.19 8.56 5.48
C GLY A 82 -6.27 8.94 4.46
N MET A 83 -5.85 9.63 3.38
CA MET A 83 -6.73 9.93 2.26
C MET A 83 -6.84 8.70 1.35
N CYS A 84 -8.01 8.48 0.73
CA CYS A 84 -8.25 7.44 -0.26
C CYS A 84 -7.36 7.63 -1.49
N CYS A 85 -7.02 6.53 -2.18
CA CYS A 85 -6.36 6.57 -3.49
C CYS A 85 -7.30 7.00 -4.64
N GLY A 86 -8.61 7.01 -4.40
CA GLY A 86 -9.61 7.42 -5.39
C GLY A 86 -10.26 6.27 -6.18
N ALA A 87 -9.89 5.00 -5.96
CA ALA A 87 -10.46 3.87 -6.71
C ALA A 87 -11.84 3.42 -6.19
N GLY A 88 -12.11 3.59 -4.88
CA GLY A 88 -13.25 3.00 -4.22
C GLY A 88 -14.60 3.47 -4.74
N GLY A 89 -15.65 2.62 -4.57
CA GLY A 89 -17.01 2.93 -5.00
C GLY A 89 -17.19 3.04 -6.51
N GLY A 90 -16.33 2.38 -7.30
CA GLY A 90 -16.35 2.47 -8.77
C GLY A 90 -15.80 3.79 -9.31
N ARG A 91 -15.26 4.65 -8.46
CA ARG A 91 -14.81 6.00 -8.83
C ARG A 91 -13.68 5.99 -9.87
N MET A 92 -12.85 4.95 -9.89
CA MET A 92 -11.80 4.79 -10.91
C MET A 92 -12.34 4.72 -12.35
N TRP A 93 -13.64 4.45 -12.52
CA TRP A 93 -14.32 4.36 -13.82
C TRP A 93 -15.12 5.60 -14.17
N ILE A 94 -15.18 6.58 -13.27
CA ILE A 94 -15.94 7.81 -13.43
C ILE A 94 -14.99 8.89 -13.94
N GLU A 95 -15.41 9.61 -14.98
CA GLU A 95 -14.70 10.80 -15.42
C GLU A 95 -14.82 11.90 -14.36
N GLU A 96 -13.68 12.36 -13.87
CA GLU A 96 -13.56 13.43 -12.92
C GLU A 96 -12.91 14.64 -13.58
N ASP A 97 -13.21 15.82 -13.07
CA ASP A 97 -12.49 17.03 -13.39
C ASP A 97 -10.98 16.78 -13.14
N PRO A 98 -10.11 16.94 -14.16
CA PRO A 98 -8.69 16.62 -14.04
C PRO A 98 -8.02 17.27 -12.82
N ASP A 99 -8.41 18.49 -12.49
CA ASP A 99 -7.81 19.27 -11.38
C ASP A 99 -8.30 18.82 -10.00
N LYS A 100 -9.33 17.95 -9.93
CA LYS A 100 -9.96 17.50 -8.67
C LYS A 100 -9.85 16.00 -8.45
N ARG A 101 -9.12 15.29 -9.30
CA ARG A 101 -8.95 13.85 -9.18
C ARG A 101 -8.31 13.46 -7.85
N VAL A 102 -8.99 12.57 -7.13
CA VAL A 102 -8.55 12.14 -5.79
C VAL A 102 -7.18 11.48 -5.82
N ASN A 103 -6.87 10.70 -6.87
CA ASN A 103 -5.57 10.06 -7.01
C ASN A 103 -4.44 11.07 -7.19
N LEU A 104 -4.64 12.15 -7.93
CA LEU A 104 -3.64 13.21 -8.09
C LEU A 104 -3.36 13.90 -6.75
N LEU A 105 -4.41 14.30 -6.03
CA LEU A 105 -4.28 14.90 -4.70
C LEU A 105 -3.57 13.97 -3.71
N ARG A 106 -3.86 12.65 -3.77
CA ARG A 106 -3.18 11.68 -2.90
C ARG A 106 -1.72 11.49 -3.28
N THR A 107 -1.42 11.43 -4.57
CA THR A 107 -0.05 11.35 -5.08
C THR A 107 0.75 12.59 -4.66
N GLU A 108 0.17 13.79 -4.73
CA GLU A 108 0.81 15.03 -4.24
C GLU A 108 1.19 14.94 -2.76
N GLN A 109 0.28 14.45 -1.91
CA GLN A 109 0.58 14.25 -0.49
C GLN A 109 1.73 13.25 -0.27
N ALA A 110 1.86 12.23 -1.11
CA ALA A 110 2.99 11.31 -1.04
C ALA A 110 4.29 11.99 -1.49
N LEU A 111 4.25 12.76 -2.56
CA LEU A 111 5.39 13.50 -3.10
C LEU A 111 5.92 14.58 -2.15
N GLU A 112 5.09 15.12 -1.25
CA GLU A 112 5.53 16.04 -0.18
C GLU A 112 6.62 15.42 0.72
N THR A 113 6.68 14.09 0.83
CA THR A 113 7.75 13.40 1.58
C THR A 113 9.04 13.25 0.78
N ASN A 114 9.06 13.66 -0.49
CA ASN A 114 10.16 13.49 -1.43
C ASN A 114 10.66 12.02 -1.51
N PRO A 115 9.79 11.05 -1.85
CA PRO A 115 10.11 9.64 -1.82
C PRO A 115 10.76 9.18 -3.14
N GLU A 116 11.54 8.10 -3.08
CA GLU A 116 11.96 7.30 -4.25
C GLU A 116 10.91 6.22 -4.58
N VAL A 117 10.18 5.78 -3.54
CA VAL A 117 9.14 4.74 -3.66
C VAL A 117 7.89 5.16 -2.89
N ILE A 118 6.73 4.94 -3.49
CA ILE A 118 5.45 4.97 -2.79
C ILE A 118 4.99 3.52 -2.63
N ALA A 119 5.06 3.02 -1.39
CA ALA A 119 4.64 1.66 -1.06
C ALA A 119 3.13 1.60 -0.83
N VAL A 120 2.51 0.53 -1.32
CA VAL A 120 1.07 0.24 -1.20
C VAL A 120 0.86 -1.21 -0.78
N SER A 121 -0.36 -1.58 -0.37
CA SER A 121 -0.77 -2.96 -0.07
C SER A 121 -2.14 -3.27 -0.68
N CYS A 122 -2.39 -2.78 -1.88
CA CYS A 122 -3.66 -2.98 -2.58
C CYS A 122 -3.48 -2.72 -4.08
N PRO A 123 -3.92 -3.64 -4.97
CA PRO A 123 -3.74 -3.48 -6.41
C PRO A 123 -4.46 -2.25 -6.99
N PHE A 124 -5.61 -1.87 -6.45
CA PHE A 124 -6.28 -0.64 -6.86
C PHE A 124 -5.50 0.61 -6.45
N CYS A 125 -4.92 0.62 -5.25
CA CYS A 125 -4.04 1.72 -4.83
C CYS A 125 -2.79 1.79 -5.71
N MET A 126 -2.23 0.64 -6.12
CA MET A 126 -1.11 0.54 -7.05
C MET A 126 -1.45 1.27 -8.36
N THR A 127 -2.57 0.92 -9.00
CA THR A 127 -3.02 1.56 -10.24
C THR A 127 -3.19 3.07 -10.08
N MET A 128 -3.96 3.49 -9.07
CA MET A 128 -4.30 4.90 -8.89
C MET A 128 -3.10 5.79 -8.57
N ILE A 129 -2.16 5.30 -7.76
CA ILE A 129 -0.93 6.05 -7.42
C ILE A 129 0.03 6.07 -8.63
N SER A 130 0.18 4.94 -9.34
CA SER A 130 0.98 4.87 -10.56
C SER A 130 0.47 5.84 -11.63
N ASP A 131 -0.84 5.90 -11.84
CA ASP A 131 -1.46 6.87 -12.75
C ASP A 131 -1.22 8.33 -12.29
N GLY A 132 -1.24 8.56 -10.98
CA GLY A 132 -0.94 9.87 -10.41
C GLY A 132 0.51 10.30 -10.63
N ILE A 133 1.47 9.37 -10.49
CA ILE A 133 2.89 9.62 -10.78
C ILE A 133 3.07 9.90 -12.28
N LYS A 134 2.45 9.09 -13.14
CA LYS A 134 2.49 9.25 -14.59
C LYS A 134 1.92 10.61 -15.05
N ALA A 135 0.79 11.01 -14.49
CA ALA A 135 0.18 12.31 -14.81
C ALA A 135 1.05 13.52 -14.40
N LYS A 136 2.12 13.29 -13.64
CA LYS A 136 3.10 14.31 -13.22
C LYS A 136 4.47 14.13 -13.90
N ASP A 137 4.59 13.22 -14.88
CA ASP A 137 5.84 12.90 -15.59
C ASP A 137 7.00 12.52 -14.65
N LEU A 138 6.70 11.76 -13.57
CA LEU A 138 7.67 11.38 -12.53
C LEU A 138 8.00 9.88 -12.50
N GLU A 139 7.60 9.08 -13.50
CA GLU A 139 7.78 7.61 -13.51
C GLU A 139 9.25 7.16 -13.46
N GLU A 140 10.16 8.01 -13.93
CA GLU A 140 11.60 7.72 -13.89
C GLU A 140 12.22 8.03 -12.52
N GLN A 141 11.56 8.85 -11.70
CA GLN A 141 12.08 9.32 -10.42
C GLN A 141 11.46 8.60 -9.24
N VAL A 142 10.15 8.30 -9.30
CA VAL A 142 9.38 7.69 -8.22
C VAL A 142 8.67 6.45 -8.72
N LYS A 143 8.84 5.33 -8.01
CA LYS A 143 8.15 4.07 -8.34
C LYS A 143 7.04 3.79 -7.34
N THR A 144 5.93 3.22 -7.80
CA THR A 144 4.94 2.60 -6.93
C THR A 144 5.25 1.12 -6.81
N LEU A 145 5.35 0.58 -5.60
CA LEU A 145 5.59 -0.84 -5.34
C LEU A 145 4.63 -1.36 -4.27
N ASP A 146 4.18 -2.60 -4.44
CA ASP A 146 3.50 -3.30 -3.34
C ASP A 146 4.52 -3.70 -2.26
N VAL A 147 4.08 -3.76 -1.01
CA VAL A 147 4.91 -4.22 0.12
C VAL A 147 5.51 -5.61 -0.16
N VAL A 148 4.75 -6.48 -0.84
CA VAL A 148 5.23 -7.82 -1.25
C VAL A 148 6.39 -7.71 -2.24
N GLU A 149 6.29 -6.83 -3.24
CA GLU A 149 7.36 -6.60 -4.24
C GLU A 149 8.63 -6.04 -3.59
N ILE A 150 8.49 -5.18 -2.58
CA ILE A 150 9.63 -4.66 -1.82
C ILE A 150 10.34 -5.79 -1.06
N VAL A 151 9.57 -6.68 -0.43
CA VAL A 151 10.15 -7.84 0.26
C VAL A 151 10.83 -8.80 -0.72
N ASP A 152 10.20 -9.08 -1.86
CA ASP A 152 10.74 -9.98 -2.90
C ASP A 152 12.11 -9.51 -3.43
N GLN A 153 12.30 -8.19 -3.58
CA GLN A 153 13.58 -7.62 -4.04
C GLN A 153 14.75 -7.86 -3.09
N VAL A 154 14.50 -8.09 -1.80
CA VAL A 154 15.53 -8.21 -0.76
C VAL A 154 15.48 -9.54 0.00
N MET A 155 14.52 -10.39 -0.27
CA MET A 155 14.35 -11.70 0.36
C MET A 155 15.48 -12.68 -0.05
N LYS A 156 15.96 -13.48 0.90
CA LYS A 156 16.96 -14.56 0.73
C LYS A 156 16.42 -15.86 1.26
#